data_31f1d376c81fc09b1cf7a59f1d8bfe70
#
_entry.id   31f1d376c81fc09b1cf7a59f1d8bfe70
#
_cell.length_a   1.000
_cell.length_b   1.000
_cell.length_c   1.000
_cell.angle_alpha   90.00
_cell.angle_beta   90.00
_cell.angle_gamma   90.00
#
_symmetry.space_group_name_H-M   'P 1'
#
loop_
_entity.id
_entity.type
_entity.pdbx_description
1 polymer ?
#
loop_
_entity_poly.entity_id
_entity_poly.type
_entity_poly.pdbx_seq_one_letter_code
_entity_poly.pdbx_strand_id
1 'polypeptide(L)'
;VDRNKKIILMPGRLTTWKGQEIFIEALNLVNKELGYQSFYAVILGSDQGRDIYTKKIKRLVEQYRLTGQIKFIEHCSNMPLAYKISDLVVSASIEPEAFGRVSVEAQAMEKPIIASDIGGSNETIVNNETGFLFKSGNPESLSKKILEVLNLDQSRLKSMGIEARKNIIKKFNVEKMCFST
;
A
#
# COMPACT_ATOMS: atom_id res chain seq x y z
N VAL A 1 -10.45 8.49 15.96
CA VAL A 1 -9.24 8.60 15.11
C VAL A 1 -8.74 10.03 15.22
N ASP A 2 -7.48 10.18 15.64
CA ASP A 2 -6.82 11.48 15.66
C ASP A 2 -6.61 11.94 14.20
N ARG A 3 -7.20 13.06 13.82
CA ARG A 3 -7.17 13.58 12.44
C ARG A 3 -5.79 14.05 11.99
N ASN A 4 -4.85 14.17 12.91
CA ASN A 4 -3.48 14.59 12.60
C ASN A 4 -2.59 13.42 12.16
N LYS A 5 -3.05 12.18 12.33
CA LYS A 5 -2.28 10.98 11.96
C LYS A 5 -2.58 10.53 10.54
N LYS A 6 -1.53 10.18 9.83
CA LYS A 6 -1.63 9.64 8.46
C LYS A 6 -2.20 8.23 8.47
N ILE A 7 -3.03 7.92 7.47
CA ILE A 7 -3.61 6.59 7.26
C ILE A 7 -2.88 5.90 6.13
N ILE A 8 -2.23 4.77 6.46
CA ILE A 8 -1.53 3.92 5.49
C ILE A 8 -2.42 2.69 5.23
N LEU A 9 -2.84 2.50 4.00
CA LEU A 9 -3.72 1.42 3.58
C LEU A 9 -2.93 0.33 2.85
N MET A 10 -3.07 -0.92 3.27
CA MET A 10 -2.58 -2.09 2.55
C MET A 10 -3.76 -3.00 2.18
N PRO A 11 -4.33 -2.89 0.97
CA PRO A 11 -5.40 -3.75 0.53
C PRO A 11 -4.85 -5.02 -0.11
N GLY A 12 -5.49 -6.15 0.17
CA GLY A 12 -5.13 -7.43 -0.43
C GLY A 12 -5.49 -8.62 0.45
N ARG A 13 -5.71 -9.78 -0.16
CA ARG A 13 -5.97 -11.02 0.58
C ARG A 13 -4.84 -11.30 1.58
N LEU A 14 -5.18 -11.84 2.74
CA LEU A 14 -4.18 -12.24 3.73
C LEU A 14 -3.51 -13.56 3.28
N THR A 15 -2.40 -13.43 2.58
CA THR A 15 -1.59 -14.55 2.07
C THR A 15 -0.12 -14.20 2.17
N THR A 16 0.73 -15.21 2.32
CA THR A 16 2.19 -15.03 2.47
C THR A 16 2.78 -14.17 1.36
N TRP A 17 2.38 -14.41 0.12
CA TRP A 17 2.93 -13.71 -1.05
C TRP A 17 2.47 -12.25 -1.21
N LYS A 18 1.43 -11.81 -0.47
CA LYS A 18 1.02 -10.39 -0.43
C LYS A 18 1.88 -9.51 0.47
N GLY A 19 2.77 -10.13 1.29
CA GLY A 19 3.81 -9.41 2.03
C GLY A 19 3.32 -8.59 3.21
N GLN A 20 2.22 -8.99 3.88
CA GLN A 20 1.79 -8.32 5.11
C GLN A 20 2.86 -8.35 6.20
N GLU A 21 3.69 -9.39 6.26
CA GLU A 21 4.82 -9.48 7.20
C GLU A 21 5.82 -8.37 6.92
N ILE A 22 6.25 -8.21 5.66
CA ILE A 22 7.17 -7.16 5.22
C ILE A 22 6.61 -5.77 5.57
N PHE A 23 5.31 -5.57 5.37
CA PHE A 23 4.66 -4.30 5.71
C PHE A 23 4.67 -4.03 7.23
N ILE A 24 4.34 -5.03 8.06
CA ILE A 24 4.35 -4.89 9.52
C ILE A 24 5.77 -4.62 10.04
N GLU A 25 6.78 -5.32 9.51
CA GLU A 25 8.19 -5.09 9.84
C GLU A 25 8.64 -3.68 9.45
N ALA A 26 8.27 -3.21 8.25
CA ALA A 26 8.55 -1.86 7.80
C ALA A 26 7.89 -0.80 8.70
N LEU A 27 6.63 -1.02 9.11
CA LEU A 27 5.94 -0.11 10.04
C LEU A 27 6.59 -0.07 11.43
N ASN A 28 7.14 -1.19 11.90
CA ASN A 28 7.93 -1.21 13.13
C ASN A 28 9.20 -0.33 13.00
N LEU A 29 9.88 -0.35 11.86
CA LEU A 29 11.03 0.52 11.59
C LEU A 29 10.62 1.99 11.53
N VAL A 30 9.53 2.31 10.82
CA VAL A 30 8.95 3.67 10.77
C VAL A 30 8.59 4.17 12.17
N ASN A 31 7.99 3.31 13.01
CA ASN A 31 7.61 3.67 14.38
C ASN A 31 8.81 3.95 15.28
N LYS A 32 9.94 3.27 15.07
CA LYS A 32 11.20 3.55 15.79
C LYS A 32 11.78 4.90 15.41
N GLU A 33 11.62 5.33 14.17
CA GLU A 33 12.15 6.59 13.65
C GLU A 33 11.27 7.79 14.03
N LEU A 34 9.95 7.70 13.81
CA LEU A 34 9.02 8.79 14.03
C LEU A 34 8.45 8.89 15.45
N GLY A 35 8.70 7.87 16.27
CA GLY A 35 8.08 7.73 17.58
C GLY A 35 6.69 7.07 17.54
N TYR A 36 6.24 6.66 18.73
CA TYR A 36 5.01 5.89 18.89
C TYR A 36 3.77 6.69 18.47
N GLN A 37 2.89 6.04 17.74
CA GLN A 37 1.59 6.58 17.29
C GLN A 37 1.62 7.70 16.24
N SER A 38 2.64 7.80 15.41
CA SER A 38 2.71 8.79 14.33
C SER A 38 1.77 8.53 13.13
N PHE A 39 1.24 7.30 12.99
CA PHE A 39 0.35 6.90 11.90
C PHE A 39 -0.71 5.89 12.38
N TYR A 40 -1.71 5.66 11.53
CA TYR A 40 -2.56 4.48 11.56
C TYR A 40 -2.33 3.66 10.29
N ALA A 41 -2.33 2.33 10.42
CA ALA A 41 -2.28 1.43 9.28
C ALA A 41 -3.50 0.53 9.23
N VAL A 42 -4.01 0.28 8.04
CA VAL A 42 -5.15 -0.60 7.79
C VAL A 42 -4.71 -1.71 6.84
N ILE A 43 -4.74 -2.94 7.32
CA ILE A 43 -4.59 -4.15 6.49
C ILE A 43 -6.01 -4.59 6.14
N LEU A 44 -6.37 -4.45 4.87
CA LEU A 44 -7.72 -4.65 4.37
C LEU A 44 -7.80 -5.84 3.44
N GLY A 45 -8.45 -6.92 3.88
CA GLY A 45 -8.70 -8.10 3.06
C GLY A 45 -9.00 -9.35 3.89
N SER A 46 -9.71 -10.29 3.27
CA SER A 46 -10.05 -11.58 3.89
C SER A 46 -8.88 -12.55 3.83
N ASP A 47 -8.80 -13.40 4.83
CA ASP A 47 -7.88 -14.54 4.86
C ASP A 47 -8.41 -15.76 4.07
N GLN A 48 -9.69 -15.75 3.72
CA GLN A 48 -10.34 -16.86 3.01
C GLN A 48 -10.13 -18.23 3.74
N GLY A 49 -10.19 -18.23 5.07
CA GLY A 49 -9.96 -19.41 5.89
C GLY A 49 -8.49 -19.78 6.14
N ARG A 50 -7.54 -18.89 5.85
CA ARG A 50 -6.09 -19.10 6.11
C ARG A 50 -5.69 -18.65 7.52
N ASP A 51 -6.33 -19.20 8.52
CA ASP A 51 -6.18 -18.85 9.94
C ASP A 51 -4.73 -18.84 10.44
N ILE A 52 -3.91 -19.79 9.98
CA ILE A 52 -2.51 -19.91 10.44
C ILE A 52 -1.72 -18.64 10.11
N TYR A 53 -1.84 -18.16 8.86
CA TYR A 53 -1.14 -16.96 8.44
C TYR A 53 -1.67 -15.71 9.15
N THR A 54 -2.99 -15.60 9.25
CA THR A 54 -3.65 -14.49 9.96
C THR A 54 -3.22 -14.42 11.43
N LYS A 55 -3.15 -15.57 12.13
CA LYS A 55 -2.64 -15.63 13.50
C LYS A 55 -1.16 -15.22 13.58
N LYS A 56 -0.35 -15.64 12.61
CA LYS A 56 1.08 -15.26 12.54
C LYS A 56 1.25 -13.75 12.45
N ILE A 57 0.58 -13.10 11.51
CA ILE A 57 0.73 -11.64 11.31
C ILE A 57 0.15 -10.82 12.48
N LYS A 58 -0.93 -11.28 13.12
CA LYS A 58 -1.47 -10.66 14.34
C LYS A 58 -0.48 -10.75 15.50
N ARG A 59 0.16 -11.92 15.72
CA ARG A 59 1.23 -12.05 16.73
C ARG A 59 2.42 -11.14 16.45
N LEU A 60 2.79 -10.95 15.19
CA LEU A 60 3.86 -10.03 14.81
C LEU A 60 3.52 -8.57 15.19
N VAL A 61 2.27 -8.16 14.98
CA VAL A 61 1.77 -6.85 15.43
C VAL A 61 1.86 -6.68 16.95
N GLU A 62 1.51 -7.71 17.70
CA GLU A 62 1.62 -7.73 19.18
C GLU A 62 3.09 -7.65 19.63
N GLN A 63 3.97 -8.47 19.02
CA GLN A 63 5.41 -8.51 19.29
C GLN A 63 6.06 -7.14 19.10
N TYR A 64 5.67 -6.41 18.04
CA TYR A 64 6.18 -5.06 17.76
C TYR A 64 5.42 -3.96 18.49
N ARG A 65 4.43 -4.29 19.35
CA ARG A 65 3.61 -3.33 20.11
C ARG A 65 2.85 -2.34 19.20
N LEU A 66 2.41 -2.80 18.04
CA LEU A 66 1.69 -1.99 17.04
C LEU A 66 0.17 -2.15 17.10
N THR A 67 -0.38 -2.86 18.11
CA THR A 67 -1.81 -3.19 18.23
C THR A 67 -2.71 -1.95 18.22
N GLY A 68 -2.25 -0.83 18.77
CA GLY A 68 -3.00 0.44 18.76
C GLY A 68 -2.94 1.21 17.44
N GLN A 69 -2.05 0.83 16.53
CA GLN A 69 -1.78 1.54 15.28
C GLN A 69 -2.24 0.76 14.03
N ILE A 70 -2.28 -0.58 14.10
CA ILE A 70 -2.66 -1.44 12.97
C ILE A 70 -4.06 -2.02 13.20
N LYS A 71 -4.94 -1.85 12.21
CA LYS A 71 -6.27 -2.45 12.16
C LYS A 71 -6.37 -3.45 11.03
N PHE A 72 -6.95 -4.62 11.33
CA PHE A 72 -7.33 -5.61 10.32
C PHE A 72 -8.81 -5.43 10.00
N ILE A 73 -9.15 -5.31 8.73
CA ILE A 73 -10.53 -5.21 8.22
C ILE A 73 -10.70 -6.30 7.16
N GLU A 74 -11.61 -7.23 7.39
CA GLU A 74 -11.76 -8.41 6.54
C GLU A 74 -12.37 -8.08 5.18
N HIS A 75 -13.37 -7.21 5.15
CA HIS A 75 -14.10 -6.88 3.93
C HIS A 75 -14.48 -5.40 3.88
N CYS A 76 -14.36 -4.83 2.69
CA CYS A 76 -14.86 -3.50 2.37
C CYS A 76 -15.57 -3.55 1.03
N SER A 77 -16.88 -3.29 1.02
CA SER A 77 -17.67 -3.21 -0.22
C SER A 77 -17.42 -1.92 -1.00
N ASN A 78 -16.91 -0.88 -0.34
CA ASN A 78 -16.64 0.43 -0.95
C ASN A 78 -15.12 0.72 -0.97
N MET A 79 -14.41 0.03 -1.86
CA MET A 79 -12.96 0.24 -2.03
C MET A 79 -12.59 1.69 -2.41
N PRO A 80 -13.34 2.40 -3.28
CA PRO A 80 -13.08 3.83 -3.54
C PRO A 80 -13.05 4.67 -2.27
N LEU A 81 -13.94 4.43 -1.30
CA LEU A 81 -13.93 5.14 -0.02
C LEU A 81 -12.68 4.81 0.79
N ALA A 82 -12.27 3.53 0.84
CA ALA A 82 -11.06 3.12 1.55
C ALA A 82 -9.81 3.82 0.99
N TYR A 83 -9.68 3.88 -0.33
CA TYR A 83 -8.61 4.67 -0.98
C TYR A 83 -8.75 6.16 -0.66
N LYS A 84 -9.97 6.73 -0.76
CA LYS A 84 -10.20 8.17 -0.56
C LYS A 84 -9.73 8.65 0.83
N ILE A 85 -9.98 7.88 1.87
CA ILE A 85 -9.62 8.24 3.25
C ILE A 85 -8.16 7.94 3.60
N SER A 86 -7.42 7.18 2.78
CA SER A 86 -6.01 6.91 3.01
C SER A 86 -5.13 8.07 2.54
N ASP A 87 -3.99 8.26 3.21
CA ASP A 87 -2.95 9.20 2.81
C ASP A 87 -1.89 8.52 1.94
N LEU A 88 -1.71 7.22 2.12
CA LEU A 88 -0.73 6.39 1.42
C LEU A 88 -1.29 4.99 1.24
N VAL A 89 -1.05 4.40 0.06
CA VAL A 89 -1.36 3.00 -0.23
C VAL A 89 -0.06 2.21 -0.36
N VAL A 90 -0.06 0.95 0.10
CA VAL A 90 1.09 0.05 -0.01
C VAL A 90 0.65 -1.27 -0.65
N SER A 91 1.45 -1.76 -1.61
CA SER A 91 1.35 -3.10 -2.20
C SER A 91 2.68 -3.81 -2.05
N ALA A 92 2.81 -4.68 -1.04
CA ALA A 92 4.08 -5.28 -0.63
C ALA A 92 4.27 -6.73 -1.11
N SER A 93 3.65 -7.11 -2.24
CA SER A 93 3.73 -8.47 -2.77
C SER A 93 5.18 -8.92 -2.94
N ILE A 94 5.49 -10.17 -2.51
CA ILE A 94 6.83 -10.76 -2.64
C ILE A 94 6.94 -11.70 -3.84
N GLU A 95 5.82 -11.97 -4.50
CA GLU A 95 5.74 -12.69 -5.76
C GLU A 95 5.17 -11.75 -6.84
N PRO A 96 5.55 -11.91 -8.13
CA PRO A 96 5.06 -11.08 -9.21
C PRO A 96 3.55 -11.17 -9.37
N GLU A 97 2.87 -10.03 -9.37
CA GLU A 97 1.46 -9.93 -9.78
C GLU A 97 1.38 -9.66 -11.29
N ALA A 98 0.47 -10.34 -11.97
CA ALA A 98 0.31 -10.16 -13.42
C ALA A 98 -0.02 -8.71 -13.81
N PHE A 99 -0.87 -8.02 -13.05
CA PHE A 99 -1.30 -6.65 -13.37
C PHE A 99 -1.08 -5.64 -12.25
N GLY A 100 -1.15 -6.05 -10.98
CA GLY A 100 -0.99 -5.12 -9.85
C GLY A 100 -2.21 -4.21 -9.65
N ARG A 101 -3.41 -4.78 -9.54
CA ARG A 101 -4.68 -4.02 -9.40
C ARG A 101 -4.62 -2.92 -8.34
N VAL A 102 -4.02 -3.20 -7.19
CA VAL A 102 -3.89 -2.23 -6.09
C VAL A 102 -3.17 -0.96 -6.56
N SER A 103 -2.10 -1.10 -7.34
CA SER A 103 -1.34 0.03 -7.88
C SER A 103 -2.18 0.86 -8.84
N VAL A 104 -2.95 0.21 -9.71
CA VAL A 104 -3.85 0.89 -10.66
C VAL A 104 -4.99 1.60 -9.95
N GLU A 105 -5.65 0.93 -9.00
CA GLU A 105 -6.77 1.48 -8.24
C GLU A 105 -6.34 2.69 -7.38
N ALA A 106 -5.19 2.61 -6.71
CA ALA A 106 -4.64 3.72 -5.93
C ALA A 106 -4.35 4.93 -6.82
N GLN A 107 -3.67 4.73 -7.94
CA GLN A 107 -3.36 5.77 -8.92
C GLN A 107 -4.64 6.38 -9.53
N ALA A 108 -5.65 5.56 -9.86
CA ALA A 108 -6.95 6.05 -10.35
C ALA A 108 -7.67 6.92 -9.31
N MET A 109 -7.43 6.70 -8.02
CA MET A 109 -7.95 7.50 -6.91
C MET A 109 -7.01 8.65 -6.48
N GLU A 110 -5.99 8.96 -7.28
CA GLU A 110 -5.00 10.03 -7.02
C GLU A 110 -4.27 9.83 -5.69
N LYS A 111 -4.06 8.57 -5.26
CA LYS A 111 -3.37 8.28 -4.01
C LYS A 111 -1.92 7.92 -4.24
N PRO A 112 -1.01 8.45 -3.43
CA PRO A 112 0.37 7.97 -3.40
C PRO A 112 0.40 6.47 -3.18
N ILE A 113 1.18 5.76 -3.99
CA ILE A 113 1.36 4.31 -3.89
C ILE A 113 2.84 3.97 -3.73
N ILE A 114 3.14 3.06 -2.81
CA ILE A 114 4.43 2.38 -2.73
C ILE A 114 4.18 0.92 -3.07
N ALA A 115 4.86 0.39 -4.08
CA ALA A 115 4.72 -1.02 -4.47
C ALA A 115 6.08 -1.72 -4.57
N SER A 116 6.06 -3.05 -4.43
CA SER A 116 7.24 -3.89 -4.69
C SER A 116 7.69 -3.75 -6.13
N ASP A 117 9.00 -3.66 -6.34
CA ASP A 117 9.67 -3.58 -7.65
C ASP A 117 9.68 -4.97 -8.33
N ILE A 118 8.48 -5.51 -8.60
CA ILE A 118 8.27 -6.79 -9.28
C ILE A 118 6.95 -6.83 -10.05
N GLY A 119 6.90 -7.62 -11.13
CA GLY A 119 5.68 -7.89 -11.91
C GLY A 119 5.00 -6.63 -12.43
N GLY A 120 3.67 -6.63 -12.45
CA GLY A 120 2.85 -5.55 -13.02
C GLY A 120 3.04 -4.17 -12.36
N SER A 121 3.63 -4.09 -11.15
CA SER A 121 3.94 -2.80 -10.54
C SER A 121 4.93 -2.00 -11.38
N ASN A 122 5.90 -2.65 -12.04
CA ASN A 122 6.91 -2.00 -12.89
C ASN A 122 6.33 -1.43 -14.19
N GLU A 123 5.18 -1.95 -14.61
CA GLU A 123 4.48 -1.46 -15.81
C GLU A 123 3.50 -0.32 -15.47
N THR A 124 2.92 -0.38 -14.26
CA THR A 124 1.86 0.54 -13.83
C THR A 124 2.38 1.79 -13.14
N ILE A 125 3.57 1.73 -12.52
CA ILE A 125 4.17 2.83 -11.76
C ILE A 125 5.40 3.38 -12.51
N VAL A 126 5.44 4.69 -12.71
CA VAL A 126 6.64 5.43 -13.07
C VAL A 126 7.27 5.91 -11.77
N ASN A 127 8.40 5.28 -11.39
CA ASN A 127 9.02 5.50 -10.07
C ASN A 127 9.37 6.97 -9.85
N ASN A 128 9.00 7.50 -8.68
CA ASN A 128 9.13 8.89 -8.24
C ASN A 128 8.25 9.93 -9.00
N GLU A 129 7.48 9.51 -10.01
CA GLU A 129 6.57 10.37 -10.77
C GLU A 129 5.10 10.05 -10.47
N THR A 130 4.70 8.78 -10.57
CA THR A 130 3.32 8.35 -10.34
C THR A 130 3.15 7.47 -9.10
N GLY A 131 4.23 7.19 -8.41
CA GLY A 131 4.32 6.37 -7.20
C GLY A 131 5.78 6.01 -6.91
N PHE A 132 5.98 5.10 -5.99
CA PHE A 132 7.30 4.67 -5.55
C PHE A 132 7.44 3.17 -5.65
N LEU A 133 8.64 2.73 -6.04
CA LEU A 133 9.01 1.33 -6.02
C LEU A 133 10.02 1.07 -4.91
N PHE A 134 9.88 -0.09 -4.25
CA PHE A 134 10.82 -0.55 -3.23
C PHE A 134 11.27 -1.98 -3.52
N LYS A 135 12.45 -2.35 -3.04
CA LYS A 135 13.02 -3.69 -3.24
C LYS A 135 12.11 -4.75 -2.60
N SER A 136 11.53 -5.63 -3.44
CA SER A 136 10.62 -6.70 -2.98
C SER A 136 11.23 -7.52 -1.84
N GLY A 137 10.40 -7.87 -0.86
CA GLY A 137 10.79 -8.67 0.30
C GLY A 137 11.72 -7.95 1.30
N ASN A 138 11.96 -6.65 1.15
CA ASN A 138 12.89 -5.90 2.00
C ASN A 138 12.15 -4.84 2.84
N PRO A 139 11.94 -5.07 4.15
CA PRO A 139 11.22 -4.14 5.03
C PRO A 139 11.97 -2.82 5.25
N GLU A 140 13.31 -2.80 5.22
CA GLU A 140 14.11 -1.57 5.36
C GLU A 140 13.92 -0.67 4.12
N SER A 141 13.85 -1.27 2.92
CA SER A 141 13.58 -0.52 1.69
C SER A 141 12.17 0.08 1.72
N LEU A 142 11.17 -0.69 2.18
CA LEU A 142 9.80 -0.21 2.33
C LEU A 142 9.69 0.89 3.39
N SER A 143 10.31 0.72 4.55
CA SER A 143 10.27 1.71 5.63
C SER A 143 10.85 3.06 5.18
N LYS A 144 11.99 3.05 4.47
CA LYS A 144 12.58 4.28 3.90
C LYS A 144 11.62 4.99 2.95
N LYS A 145 10.92 4.25 2.08
CA LYS A 145 9.93 4.83 1.17
C LYS A 145 8.70 5.37 1.90
N ILE A 146 8.23 4.69 2.95
CA ILE A 146 7.14 5.21 3.77
C ILE A 146 7.55 6.52 4.45
N LEU A 147 8.73 6.58 5.06
CA LEU A 147 9.27 7.80 5.69
C LEU A 147 9.42 8.94 4.67
N GLU A 148 9.95 8.64 3.48
CA GLU A 148 10.05 9.62 2.38
C GLU A 148 8.69 10.22 2.05
N VAL A 149 7.67 9.38 1.80
CA VAL A 149 6.31 9.84 1.44
C VAL A 149 5.63 10.61 2.57
N LEU A 150 5.79 10.17 3.82
CA LEU A 150 5.20 10.86 4.97
C LEU A 150 5.80 12.27 5.19
N ASN A 151 7.04 12.49 4.75
CA ASN A 151 7.74 13.77 4.83
C ASN A 151 7.56 14.67 3.60
N LEU A 152 6.94 14.17 2.50
CA LEU A 152 6.63 15.01 1.35
C LEU A 152 5.55 16.04 1.68
N ASP A 153 5.69 17.22 1.08
CA ASP A 153 4.65 18.23 1.19
C ASP A 153 3.38 17.84 0.43
N GLN A 154 2.24 18.41 0.84
CA GLN A 154 0.94 18.09 0.28
C GLN A 154 0.82 18.49 -1.21
N SER A 155 1.54 19.52 -1.65
CA SER A 155 1.52 19.97 -3.04
C SER A 155 2.18 18.93 -3.94
N ARG A 156 3.30 18.36 -3.52
CA ARG A 156 3.99 17.28 -4.23
C ARG A 156 3.17 16.02 -4.31
N LEU A 157 2.57 15.59 -3.19
CA LEU A 157 1.69 14.41 -3.16
C LEU A 157 0.48 14.57 -4.08
N LYS A 158 -0.14 15.76 -4.08
CA LYS A 158 -1.28 16.07 -4.95
C LYS A 158 -0.87 16.07 -6.43
N SER A 159 0.24 16.68 -6.79
CA SER A 159 0.77 16.68 -8.15
C SER A 159 1.05 15.27 -8.64
N MET A 160 1.71 14.45 -7.82
CA MET A 160 1.97 13.04 -8.12
C MET A 160 0.67 12.26 -8.33
N GLY A 161 -0.34 12.45 -7.49
CA GLY A 161 -1.64 11.78 -7.62
C GLY A 161 -2.33 12.12 -8.94
N ILE A 162 -2.31 13.39 -9.35
CA ILE A 162 -2.88 13.84 -10.63
C ILE A 162 -2.16 13.18 -11.81
N GLU A 163 -0.83 13.17 -11.80
CA GLU A 163 -0.05 12.53 -12.87
C GLU A 163 -0.24 11.02 -12.89
N ALA A 164 -0.32 10.39 -11.71
CA ALA A 164 -0.63 8.97 -11.57
C ALA A 164 -1.97 8.60 -12.24
N ARG A 165 -3.02 9.37 -11.94
CA ARG A 165 -4.33 9.17 -12.56
C ARG A 165 -4.30 9.36 -14.07
N LYS A 166 -3.65 10.39 -14.57
CA LYS A 166 -3.49 10.61 -16.03
C LYS A 166 -2.79 9.43 -16.71
N ASN A 167 -1.70 8.94 -16.11
CA ASN A 167 -0.96 7.79 -16.62
C ASN A 167 -1.84 6.55 -16.73
N ILE A 168 -2.62 6.24 -15.68
CA ILE A 168 -3.51 5.06 -15.66
C ILE A 168 -4.63 5.19 -16.70
N ILE A 169 -5.31 6.34 -16.77
CA ILE A 169 -6.39 6.56 -17.75
C ILE A 169 -5.83 6.44 -19.18
N LYS A 170 -4.63 6.95 -19.44
CA LYS A 170 -3.98 6.86 -20.76
C LYS A 170 -3.59 5.43 -21.14
N LYS A 171 -3.10 4.63 -20.18
CA LYS A 171 -2.56 3.29 -20.46
C LYS A 171 -3.60 2.18 -20.39
N PHE A 172 -4.53 2.26 -19.42
CA PHE A 172 -5.39 1.15 -18.99
C PHE A 172 -6.88 1.51 -19.02
N ASN A 173 -7.37 2.09 -20.14
CA ASN A 173 -8.80 2.29 -20.33
C ASN A 173 -9.43 1.06 -21.04
N VAL A 174 -10.75 0.91 -20.85
CA VAL A 174 -11.52 -0.23 -21.39
C VAL A 174 -11.41 -0.32 -22.92
N GLU A 175 -11.43 0.82 -23.60
CA GLU A 175 -11.32 0.87 -25.08
C GLU A 175 -10.00 0.25 -25.55
N LYS A 176 -8.88 0.62 -24.93
CA LYS A 176 -7.56 0.04 -25.29
C LYS A 176 -7.47 -1.44 -24.97
N MET A 177 -8.05 -1.89 -23.85
CA MET A 177 -8.07 -3.32 -23.54
C MET A 177 -8.85 -4.12 -24.58
N CYS A 178 -9.98 -3.60 -25.08
CA CYS A 178 -10.78 -4.24 -26.10
C CYS A 178 -10.11 -4.26 -27.50
N PHE A 179 -9.27 -3.26 -27.81
CA PHE A 179 -8.55 -3.21 -29.09
C PHE A 179 -7.23 -4.00 -29.11
N SER A 180 -6.72 -4.41 -27.94
CA SER A 180 -5.46 -5.14 -27.83
C SER A 180 -5.62 -6.66 -27.65
N THR A 181 -6.86 -7.15 -27.64
CA THR A 181 -7.25 -8.58 -27.63
C THR A 181 -7.80 -8.99 -28.97
#